data_4d91e54a69988a4fadbbf5d2cb892653
#
_entry.id   4d91e54a69988a4fadbbf5d2cb892653
#
_cell.length_a   1.000
_cell.length_b   1.000
_cell.length_c   1.000
_cell.angle_alpha   90.00
_cell.angle_beta   90.00
_cell.angle_gamma   90.00
#
_symmetry.space_group_name_H-M   'P 1'
#
loop_
_entity.id
_entity.type
_entity.pdbx_description
1 polymer ?
#
loop_
_entity_poly.entity_id
_entity_poly.type
_entity_poly.pdbx_seq_one_letter_code
_entity_poly.pdbx_strand_id
1 'polypeptide(L)'
;MFRIDTPERRGLRVTGRARRSAGFALFAYVIMPEHLHVLADGILQASETLRYINGILSRRVIGYLKEGGFTTSLEKLRGAPRSRGHEYSLVDHHSNVLPVFSERFFIQKVNYIDLNPVRPGVVARAEDYRWSSARCWSGRRVEDEPLLMDLDRVVWRRPR
;
A
#
# COMPACT_ATOMS: atom_id res chain seq x y z
N MET A 1 -13.44 17.54 24.77
CA MET A 1 -13.44 16.42 23.81
C MET A 1 -11.97 16.09 23.51
N PHE A 2 -11.40 15.12 24.23
CA PHE A 2 -10.00 14.73 24.06
C PHE A 2 -9.86 13.91 22.78
N ARG A 3 -9.14 14.45 21.79
CA ARG A 3 -8.70 13.67 20.63
C ARG A 3 -7.50 12.82 21.06
N ILE A 4 -7.71 11.53 21.21
CA ILE A 4 -6.62 10.57 21.39
C ILE A 4 -5.91 10.47 20.05
N ASP A 5 -4.68 10.95 20.00
CA ASP A 5 -3.79 10.85 18.85
C ASP A 5 -3.25 9.41 18.81
N THR A 6 -4.01 8.52 18.16
CA THR A 6 -3.64 7.11 18.07
C THR A 6 -2.33 6.94 17.30
N PRO A 7 -1.48 5.95 17.63
CA PRO A 7 -0.25 5.66 16.89
C PRO A 7 -0.45 5.53 15.38
N GLU A 8 -1.62 5.05 14.96
CA GLU A 8 -2.04 4.93 13.56
C GLU A 8 -2.13 6.28 12.85
N ARG A 9 -2.65 7.33 13.51
CA ARG A 9 -2.71 8.68 12.93
C ARG A 9 -1.34 9.30 12.74
N ARG A 10 -0.40 9.07 13.67
CA ARG A 10 1.01 9.50 13.53
C ARG A 10 1.68 8.81 12.34
N GLY A 11 1.45 7.51 12.19
CA GLY A 11 1.99 6.73 11.08
C GLY A 11 1.47 7.23 9.72
N LEU A 12 0.18 7.59 9.60
CA LEU A 12 -0.40 8.15 8.37
C LEU A 12 0.23 9.49 7.98
N ARG A 13 0.43 10.39 8.95
CA ARG A 13 1.08 11.69 8.70
C ARG A 13 2.54 11.54 8.28
N VAL A 14 3.29 10.66 8.95
CA VAL A 14 4.70 10.40 8.63
C VAL A 14 4.80 9.79 7.22
N THR A 15 3.93 8.84 6.88
CA THR A 15 3.90 8.21 5.56
C THR A 15 3.62 9.20 4.45
N GLY A 16 2.64 10.10 4.63
CA GLY A 16 2.31 11.12 3.65
C GLY A 16 3.43 12.15 3.46
N ARG A 17 4.14 12.50 4.53
CA ARG A 17 5.29 13.42 4.47
C ARG A 17 6.50 12.75 3.80
N ALA A 18 6.86 11.53 4.20
CA ALA A 18 7.96 10.77 3.62
C ALA A 18 7.75 10.52 2.12
N ARG A 19 6.52 10.20 1.71
CA ARG A 19 6.17 9.98 0.31
C ARG A 19 6.26 11.27 -0.52
N ARG A 20 5.78 12.40 0.00
CA ARG A 20 5.93 13.70 -0.67
C ARG A 20 7.39 14.09 -0.82
N SER A 21 8.22 13.81 0.17
CA SER A 21 9.67 14.02 0.11
C SER A 21 10.34 13.11 -0.90
N ALA A 22 9.84 11.89 -1.08
CA ALA A 22 10.34 10.92 -2.04
C ALA A 22 9.90 11.21 -3.49
N GLY A 23 8.97 12.16 -3.71
CA GLY A 23 8.61 12.63 -5.05
C GLY A 23 7.72 11.71 -5.87
N PHE A 24 7.02 10.73 -5.25
CA PHE A 24 6.07 9.88 -5.96
C PHE A 24 4.63 10.05 -5.46
N ALA A 25 3.66 9.76 -6.34
CA ALA A 25 2.24 9.71 -6.04
C ALA A 25 1.74 8.26 -5.99
N LEU A 26 0.83 7.94 -5.08
CA LEU A 26 0.24 6.63 -4.91
C LEU A 26 -1.23 6.66 -5.36
N PHE A 27 -1.59 5.83 -6.34
CA PHE A 27 -2.91 5.81 -6.95
C PHE A 27 -3.73 4.57 -6.61
N ALA A 28 -3.09 3.41 -6.45
CA ALA A 28 -3.76 2.21 -5.98
C ALA A 28 -2.78 1.29 -5.27
N TYR A 29 -3.28 0.49 -4.33
CA TYR A 29 -2.50 -0.56 -3.68
C TYR A 29 -3.40 -1.65 -3.13
N VAL A 30 -2.85 -2.85 -3.01
CA VAL A 30 -3.39 -3.94 -2.20
C VAL A 30 -2.25 -4.74 -1.58
N ILE A 31 -2.36 -5.01 -0.30
CA ILE A 31 -1.41 -5.81 0.46
C ILE A 31 -2.07 -7.15 0.75
N MET A 32 -1.67 -8.17 0.00
CA MET A 32 -2.09 -9.55 0.23
C MET A 32 -1.03 -10.27 1.09
N PRO A 33 -1.36 -11.40 1.73
CA PRO A 33 -0.39 -12.14 2.55
C PRO A 33 0.88 -12.56 1.79
N GLU A 34 0.78 -12.77 0.48
CA GLU A 34 1.85 -13.35 -0.34
C GLU A 34 2.41 -12.35 -1.37
N HIS A 35 1.72 -11.25 -1.62
CA HIS A 35 2.12 -10.28 -2.63
C HIS A 35 1.57 -8.88 -2.38
N LEU A 36 2.22 -7.92 -3.01
CA LEU A 36 1.86 -6.50 -3.00
C LEU A 36 1.68 -6.02 -4.44
N HIS A 37 0.54 -5.39 -4.72
CA HIS A 37 0.38 -4.59 -5.94
C HIS A 37 0.32 -3.11 -5.60
N VAL A 38 1.01 -2.32 -6.42
CA VAL A 38 1.05 -0.86 -6.28
C VAL A 38 0.94 -0.21 -7.64
N LEU A 39 0.12 0.82 -7.74
CA LEU A 39 0.08 1.74 -8.86
C LEU A 39 0.53 3.12 -8.38
N ALA A 40 1.67 3.56 -8.88
CA ALA A 40 2.29 4.81 -8.46
C ALA A 40 2.87 5.55 -9.67
N ASP A 41 3.00 6.85 -9.53
CA ASP A 41 3.71 7.72 -10.45
C ASP A 41 4.83 8.44 -9.70
N GLY A 42 5.94 8.69 -10.37
CA GLY A 42 7.02 9.44 -9.75
C GLY A 42 8.29 9.55 -10.59
N ILE A 43 9.14 10.43 -10.14
CA ILE A 43 10.45 10.71 -10.72
C ILE A 43 11.46 9.59 -10.37
N LEU A 44 11.15 8.83 -9.30
CA LEU A 44 12.03 7.79 -8.81
C LEU A 44 12.04 6.55 -9.71
N GLN A 45 13.16 5.87 -9.72
CA GLN A 45 13.25 4.52 -10.26
C GLN A 45 12.26 3.59 -9.53
N ALA A 46 11.68 2.63 -10.24
CA ALA A 46 10.71 1.70 -9.67
C ALA A 46 11.24 0.97 -8.41
N SER A 47 12.53 0.61 -8.40
CA SER A 47 13.21 -0.01 -7.26
C SER A 47 13.25 0.89 -6.02
N GLU A 48 13.44 2.19 -6.21
CA GLU A 48 13.45 3.17 -5.11
C GLU A 48 12.04 3.39 -4.56
N THR A 49 11.05 3.54 -5.45
CA THR A 49 9.63 3.64 -5.06
C THR A 49 9.21 2.43 -4.25
N LEU A 50 9.54 1.22 -4.70
CA LEU A 50 9.27 -0.03 -3.98
C LEU A 50 9.98 -0.09 -2.63
N ARG A 51 11.24 0.35 -2.55
CA ARG A 51 11.99 0.40 -1.29
C ARG A 51 11.29 1.30 -0.26
N TYR A 52 10.82 2.48 -0.67
CA TYR A 52 10.06 3.39 0.18
C TYR A 52 8.74 2.78 0.64
N ILE A 53 7.97 2.24 -0.30
CA ILE A 53 6.68 1.60 -0.02
C ILE A 53 6.87 0.42 0.94
N ASN A 54 7.80 -0.47 0.65
CA ASN A 54 8.10 -1.63 1.50
C ASN A 54 8.55 -1.22 2.91
N GLY A 55 9.36 -0.18 3.04
CA GLY A 55 9.77 0.34 4.34
C GLY A 55 8.62 0.92 5.18
N ILE A 56 7.66 1.55 4.53
CA ILE A 56 6.45 2.07 5.17
C ILE A 56 5.52 0.94 5.58
N LEU A 57 5.25 0.02 4.65
CA LEU A 57 4.35 -1.11 4.87
C LEU A 57 4.87 -2.05 5.95
N SER A 58 6.16 -2.40 5.89
CA SER A 58 6.77 -3.26 6.91
C SER A 58 6.58 -2.71 8.31
N ARG A 59 6.84 -1.42 8.50
CA ARG A 59 6.65 -0.78 9.81
C ARG A 59 5.20 -0.84 10.29
N ARG A 60 4.24 -0.65 9.39
CA ARG A 60 2.81 -0.64 9.73
C ARG A 60 2.26 -2.02 10.00
N VAL A 61 2.54 -2.98 9.12
CA VAL A 61 2.08 -4.35 9.29
C VAL A 61 2.70 -4.95 10.55
N ILE A 62 4.01 -4.77 10.76
CA ILE A 62 4.69 -5.27 11.95
C ILE A 62 4.16 -4.57 13.21
N GLY A 63 3.94 -3.25 13.17
CA GLY A 63 3.32 -2.50 14.25
C GLY A 63 1.96 -3.06 14.62
N TYR A 64 1.07 -3.21 13.63
CA TYR A 64 -0.25 -3.80 13.81
C TYR A 64 -0.19 -5.22 14.40
N LEU A 65 0.69 -6.07 13.90
CA LEU A 65 0.85 -7.44 14.39
C LEU A 65 1.38 -7.47 15.83
N LYS A 66 2.28 -6.57 16.20
CA LYS A 66 2.82 -6.44 17.56
C LYS A 66 1.74 -5.93 18.54
N GLU A 67 1.03 -4.89 18.17
CA GLU A 67 -0.04 -4.28 18.99
C GLU A 67 -1.21 -5.24 19.19
N GLY A 68 -1.55 -6.02 18.16
CA GLY A 68 -2.59 -7.04 18.21
C GLY A 68 -2.19 -8.37 18.84
N GLY A 69 -0.92 -8.54 19.25
CA GLY A 69 -0.43 -9.78 19.85
C GLY A 69 -0.37 -10.98 18.89
N PHE A 70 -0.29 -10.74 17.56
CA PHE A 70 -0.27 -11.79 16.54
C PHE A 70 1.12 -12.47 16.43
N THR A 71 1.55 -13.15 17.48
CA THR A 71 2.89 -13.75 17.63
C THR A 71 3.21 -14.75 16.52
N THR A 72 2.28 -15.65 16.19
CA THR A 72 2.46 -16.66 15.12
C THR A 72 2.73 -16.01 13.76
N SER A 73 2.04 -14.90 13.45
CA SER A 73 2.27 -14.16 12.21
C SER A 73 3.64 -13.47 12.20
N LEU A 74 4.04 -12.91 13.33
CA LEU A 74 5.37 -12.31 13.49
C LEU A 74 6.50 -13.33 13.36
N GLU A 75 6.33 -14.52 13.92
CA GLU A 75 7.30 -15.62 13.79
C GLU A 75 7.47 -16.08 12.34
N LYS A 76 6.37 -16.21 11.58
CA LYS A 76 6.41 -16.51 10.15
C LYS A 76 7.21 -15.46 9.36
N LEU A 77 7.06 -14.18 9.71
CA LEU A 77 7.80 -13.08 9.08
C LEU A 77 9.28 -13.03 9.49
N ARG A 78 9.65 -13.65 10.61
CA ARG A 78 11.05 -13.84 11.04
C ARG A 78 11.81 -14.89 10.25
N GLY A 79 11.11 -15.88 9.69
CA GLY A 79 11.68 -17.16 9.22
C GLY A 79 12.55 -17.11 7.96
N ALA A 80 12.62 -16.00 7.19
CA ALA A 80 13.37 -15.96 5.94
C ALA A 80 14.82 -15.47 6.13
N PRO A 81 15.86 -16.10 5.51
CA PRO A 81 17.25 -15.65 5.60
C PRO A 81 17.43 -14.27 4.98
N ARG A 82 18.17 -13.37 5.65
CA ARG A 82 18.17 -11.94 5.35
C ARG A 82 19.52 -11.35 5.13
N SER A 83 19.56 -10.45 4.17
CA SER A 83 20.65 -9.50 4.05
C SER A 83 20.38 -8.29 4.94
N ARG A 84 21.31 -8.06 5.89
CA ARG A 84 21.51 -6.80 6.62
C ARG A 84 20.34 -6.25 7.47
N GLY A 85 20.24 -6.75 8.72
CA GLY A 85 19.71 -5.94 9.83
C GLY A 85 18.19 -5.77 9.96
N HIS A 86 17.37 -6.42 9.14
CA HIS A 86 15.93 -6.39 9.29
C HIS A 86 15.41 -7.67 9.95
N GLU A 87 14.68 -7.52 11.06
CA GLU A 87 14.12 -8.64 11.82
C GLU A 87 12.97 -9.35 11.09
N TYR A 88 12.26 -8.63 10.20
CA TYR A 88 11.08 -9.11 9.46
C TYR A 88 11.15 -8.75 7.98
N SER A 89 10.65 -9.63 7.10
CA SER A 89 10.49 -9.37 5.67
C SER A 89 9.04 -9.60 5.24
N LEU A 90 8.42 -8.62 4.59
CA LEU A 90 7.05 -8.69 4.11
C LEU A 90 6.95 -8.95 2.59
N VAL A 91 8.00 -8.69 1.85
CA VAL A 91 7.97 -8.72 0.38
C VAL A 91 9.18 -9.45 -0.15
N ASP A 92 8.93 -10.42 -1.03
CA ASP A 92 9.97 -11.09 -1.78
C ASP A 92 10.54 -10.17 -2.88
N HIS A 93 11.82 -10.34 -3.23
CA HIS A 93 12.57 -9.38 -4.04
C HIS A 93 12.26 -9.40 -5.54
N HIS A 94 11.27 -10.15 -6.00
CA HIS A 94 10.88 -10.20 -7.41
C HIS A 94 9.75 -9.23 -7.73
N SER A 95 10.13 -8.03 -8.20
CA SER A 95 9.17 -7.01 -8.59
C SER A 95 8.99 -6.96 -10.10
N ASN A 96 7.78 -7.23 -10.59
CA ASN A 96 7.41 -6.98 -11.97
C ASN A 96 6.90 -5.54 -12.10
N VAL A 97 7.63 -4.73 -12.88
CA VAL A 97 7.25 -3.34 -13.17
C VAL A 97 6.64 -3.26 -14.56
N LEU A 98 5.40 -2.78 -14.61
CA LEU A 98 4.66 -2.57 -15.86
C LEU A 98 4.39 -1.08 -16.04
N PRO A 99 4.85 -0.45 -17.12
CA PRO A 99 4.52 0.94 -17.40
C PRO A 99 3.05 1.09 -17.82
N VAL A 100 2.42 2.18 -17.39
CA VAL A 100 1.03 2.51 -17.67
C VAL A 100 0.98 3.81 -18.47
N PHE A 101 0.56 3.73 -19.75
CA PHE A 101 0.61 4.84 -20.67
C PHE A 101 -0.77 5.38 -21.10
N SER A 102 -1.88 4.75 -20.69
CA SER A 102 -3.21 5.19 -21.06
C SER A 102 -4.18 5.17 -19.90
N GLU A 103 -5.16 6.07 -19.95
CA GLU A 103 -6.25 6.14 -18.97
C GLU A 103 -6.98 4.80 -18.83
N ARG A 104 -7.35 4.20 -19.98
CA ARG A 104 -8.02 2.89 -19.99
C ARG A 104 -7.22 1.83 -19.25
N PHE A 105 -5.91 1.78 -19.51
CA PHE A 105 -5.03 0.79 -18.87
C PHE A 105 -4.84 1.10 -17.37
N PHE A 106 -4.78 2.38 -17.00
CA PHE A 106 -4.73 2.82 -15.62
C PHE A 106 -5.96 2.33 -14.84
N ILE A 107 -7.16 2.64 -15.32
CA ILE A 107 -8.42 2.21 -14.69
C ILE A 107 -8.52 0.67 -14.63
N GLN A 108 -8.08 -0.01 -15.67
CA GLN A 108 -8.00 -1.48 -15.65
C GLN A 108 -7.08 -1.98 -14.52
N LYS A 109 -5.94 -1.31 -14.28
CA LYS A 109 -5.01 -1.68 -13.20
C LYS A 109 -5.56 -1.34 -11.82
N VAL A 110 -6.23 -0.21 -11.65
CA VAL A 110 -6.95 0.12 -10.41
C VAL A 110 -7.96 -0.98 -10.08
N ASN A 111 -8.83 -1.32 -11.03
CA ASN A 111 -9.83 -2.38 -10.84
C ASN A 111 -9.18 -3.76 -10.55
N TYR A 112 -8.08 -4.07 -11.23
CA TYR A 112 -7.34 -5.31 -10.97
C TYR A 112 -6.82 -5.36 -9.53
N ILE A 113 -6.24 -4.28 -9.04
CA ILE A 113 -5.68 -4.15 -7.70
C ILE A 113 -6.81 -4.25 -6.65
N ASP A 114 -7.88 -3.50 -6.84
CA ASP A 114 -8.99 -3.44 -5.87
C ASP A 114 -9.75 -4.77 -5.79
N LEU A 115 -9.90 -5.49 -6.89
CA LEU A 115 -10.57 -6.80 -6.93
C LEU A 115 -9.66 -7.98 -6.52
N ASN A 116 -8.40 -7.73 -6.24
CA ASN A 116 -7.45 -8.78 -5.88
C ASN A 116 -7.89 -9.63 -4.68
N PRO A 117 -8.42 -9.07 -3.57
CA PRO A 117 -8.90 -9.87 -2.44
C PRO A 117 -10.27 -10.54 -2.67
N VAL A 118 -11.03 -10.06 -3.65
CA VAL A 118 -12.36 -10.63 -3.98
C VAL A 118 -12.20 -11.93 -4.78
N ARG A 119 -11.25 -11.98 -5.72
CA ARG A 119 -11.05 -13.15 -6.60
C ARG A 119 -10.79 -14.45 -5.85
N PRO A 120 -9.92 -14.50 -4.82
CA PRO A 120 -9.72 -15.71 -4.00
C PRO A 120 -10.79 -15.87 -2.90
N GLY A 121 -11.80 -15.00 -2.83
CA GLY A 121 -12.88 -15.07 -1.84
C GLY A 121 -12.48 -14.65 -0.42
N VAL A 122 -11.41 -13.86 -0.26
CA VAL A 122 -10.99 -13.32 1.05
C VAL A 122 -12.06 -12.37 1.61
N VAL A 123 -12.67 -11.58 0.74
CA VAL A 123 -13.81 -10.73 1.03
C VAL A 123 -14.84 -10.80 -0.09
N ALA A 124 -16.12 -10.54 0.21
CA ALA A 124 -17.17 -10.48 -0.81
C ALA A 124 -17.12 -9.20 -1.65
N ARG A 125 -16.69 -8.09 -1.05
CA ARG A 125 -16.61 -6.77 -1.68
C ARG A 125 -15.23 -6.19 -1.48
N ALA A 126 -14.69 -5.53 -2.50
CA ALA A 126 -13.35 -4.95 -2.47
C ALA A 126 -13.16 -3.95 -1.31
N GLU A 127 -14.19 -3.15 -1.02
CA GLU A 127 -14.16 -2.14 0.04
C GLU A 127 -14.09 -2.72 1.45
N ASP A 128 -14.45 -3.99 1.62
CA ASP A 128 -14.39 -4.67 2.92
C ASP A 128 -12.95 -5.12 3.28
N TYR A 129 -12.05 -5.09 2.30
CA TYR A 129 -10.65 -5.42 2.54
C TYR A 129 -9.86 -4.19 3.00
N ARG A 130 -9.48 -4.18 4.29
CA ARG A 130 -8.80 -3.05 4.93
C ARG A 130 -7.49 -2.65 4.26
N TRP A 131 -6.74 -3.61 3.75
CA TRP A 131 -5.37 -3.42 3.25
C TRP A 131 -5.32 -3.14 1.74
N SER A 132 -6.29 -2.36 1.26
CA SER A 132 -6.36 -1.93 -0.14
C SER A 132 -6.87 -0.50 -0.30
N SER A 133 -6.71 0.03 -1.51
CA SER A 133 -7.21 1.35 -1.92
C SER A 133 -8.69 1.37 -2.30
N ALA A 134 -9.38 0.23 -2.34
CA ALA A 134 -10.73 0.11 -2.87
C ALA A 134 -11.74 1.08 -2.22
N ARG A 135 -11.64 1.32 -0.90
CA ARG A 135 -12.49 2.29 -0.19
C ARG A 135 -12.25 3.72 -0.67
N CYS A 136 -11.01 4.08 -0.96
CA CYS A 136 -10.68 5.41 -1.46
C CYS A 136 -11.31 5.65 -2.84
N TRP A 137 -11.24 4.66 -3.73
CA TRP A 137 -11.81 4.74 -5.07
C TRP A 137 -13.34 4.71 -5.07
N SER A 138 -13.97 4.02 -4.12
CA SER A 138 -15.43 4.00 -3.97
C SER A 138 -16.00 5.21 -3.22
N GLY A 139 -15.18 6.17 -2.84
CA GLY A 139 -15.60 7.33 -2.05
C GLY A 139 -15.92 7.05 -0.60
N ARG A 140 -15.59 5.86 -0.09
CA ARG A 140 -15.85 5.41 1.30
C ARG A 140 -14.62 5.47 2.18
N ARG A 141 -13.72 6.38 1.88
CA ARG A 141 -12.49 6.59 2.64
C ARG A 141 -12.77 6.81 4.13
N VAL A 142 -11.98 6.17 4.99
CA VAL A 142 -11.99 6.33 6.44
C VAL A 142 -10.76 7.11 6.93
N GLU A 143 -10.80 7.61 8.16
CA GLU A 143 -9.68 8.40 8.72
C GLU A 143 -8.41 7.58 8.93
N ASP A 144 -8.54 6.27 9.16
CA ASP A 144 -7.45 5.34 9.49
C ASP A 144 -7.00 4.49 8.30
N GLU A 145 -7.13 5.00 7.07
CA GLU A 145 -6.64 4.29 5.87
C GLU A 145 -5.17 3.91 6.02
N PRO A 146 -4.79 2.66 5.67
CA PRO A 146 -3.41 2.19 5.79
C PRO A 146 -2.39 3.05 5.06
N LEU A 147 -2.74 3.55 3.86
CA LEU A 147 -1.90 4.46 3.09
C LEU A 147 -2.74 5.63 2.57
N LEU A 148 -2.14 6.82 2.55
CA LEU A 148 -2.75 7.98 1.92
C LEU A 148 -2.62 7.87 0.40
N MET A 149 -3.71 8.19 -0.29
CA MET A 149 -3.79 8.18 -1.75
C MET A 149 -3.71 9.60 -2.31
N ASP A 150 -3.14 9.74 -3.51
CA ASP A 150 -3.04 11.02 -4.23
C ASP A 150 -4.03 11.06 -5.41
N LEU A 151 -5.30 10.77 -5.14
CA LEU A 151 -6.34 10.69 -6.19
C LEU A 151 -6.56 12.03 -6.89
N ASP A 152 -6.33 13.15 -6.22
CA ASP A 152 -6.38 14.51 -6.75
C ASP A 152 -5.29 14.78 -7.83
N ARG A 153 -4.25 13.96 -7.85
CA ARG A 153 -3.16 14.04 -8.85
C ARG A 153 -3.41 13.20 -10.11
N VAL A 154 -4.51 12.47 -10.18
CA VAL A 154 -4.90 11.71 -11.38
C VAL A 154 -5.43 12.67 -12.43
N VAL A 155 -4.56 13.12 -13.32
CA VAL A 155 -4.91 14.04 -14.41
C VAL A 155 -4.55 13.40 -15.73
N TRP A 156 -5.56 13.17 -16.57
CA TRP A 156 -5.37 12.71 -17.93
C TRP A 156 -5.45 13.87 -18.91
N ARG A 157 -4.41 14.06 -19.68
CA ARG A 157 -4.44 14.99 -20.81
C ARG A 157 -5.20 14.31 -21.94
N ARG A 158 -6.37 14.85 -22.32
CA ARG A 158 -7.02 14.43 -23.56
C ARG A 158 -6.05 14.72 -24.71
N PRO A 159 -5.76 13.76 -25.61
CA PRO A 159 -5.04 14.08 -26.83
C PRO A 159 -5.82 15.15 -27.60
N ARG A 160 -5.13 16.18 -28.08
CA ARG A 160 -5.69 17.24 -28.93
C ARG A 160 -6.02 16.65 -30.29
#